data_a9bf0ad8d873a5cd7ca83de1f0bdd736
#
_entry.id   a9bf0ad8d873a5cd7ca83de1f0bdd736
#
_cell.length_a   1.000
_cell.length_b   1.000
_cell.length_c   1.000
_cell.angle_alpha   90.00
_cell.angle_beta   90.00
_cell.angle_gamma   90.00
#
_symmetry.space_group_name_H-M   'P 1'
#
loop_
_entity.id
_entity.type
_entity.pdbx_description
1 polymer ?
#
loop_
_entity_poly.entity_id
_entity_poly.type
_entity_poly.pdbx_seq_one_letter_code
_entity_poly.pdbx_strand_id
1 'polypeptide(L)'
;MAVNYLQYIGFVQQGGVTFPNVRFLVSGVDSKVRQIVGQNIVSSAYDRGKTLFVVDNTQSYNAMQTGFGRYQVVNALNGEVSLCNDLLNVNSLKSISRLRSLLSDLGFDGTRAMKIVTYLNFVKETQCRLGDSTALTIDILEQYGSMILVEWKLKQLVETGSLSEENYRYLMGRYSEVSGAASDFETFLVLLSPFLGNTQPTPSMAVHLPVGEFASDKPMQEMLSKLLISYIKQNISNATVLILDDGNGEDRKFIIDILKNIPVSSEVHMLSNDAFTLGEADRSILMNVFPIRIYTRHENMTSCGRIECLCGQIDVVKHSSTVTIDKRFRANSAWDMLLGTNRTETSIANAPTKEYRFRKEIINTMYDGTGIIDYAGNKVMFSF
;
A
#
# COMPACT_ATOMS: atom_id res chain seq x y z
N MET A 1 -9.77 -8.37 -29.59
CA MET A 1 -8.74 -9.38 -29.23
C MET A 1 -8.55 -9.26 -27.72
N ALA A 2 -8.97 -10.29 -26.96
CA ALA A 2 -8.70 -10.34 -25.53
C ALA A 2 -7.21 -10.70 -25.36
N VAL A 3 -6.43 -9.79 -24.83
CA VAL A 3 -5.04 -10.09 -24.46
C VAL A 3 -5.09 -10.83 -23.14
N ASN A 4 -4.52 -12.04 -23.11
CA ASN A 4 -4.42 -12.79 -21.87
C ASN A 4 -3.57 -11.99 -20.87
N TYR A 5 -4.17 -11.64 -19.73
CA TYR A 5 -3.52 -10.85 -18.68
C TYR A 5 -2.19 -11.47 -18.22
N LEU A 6 -2.14 -12.80 -18.08
CA LEU A 6 -0.91 -13.51 -17.71
C LEU A 6 0.19 -13.35 -18.77
N GLN A 7 -0.16 -13.27 -20.06
CA GLN A 7 0.79 -12.96 -21.12
C GLN A 7 1.23 -11.50 -21.06
N TYR A 8 0.34 -10.60 -20.65
CA TYR A 8 0.68 -9.17 -20.54
C TYR A 8 1.61 -8.90 -19.36
N ILE A 9 1.37 -9.47 -18.19
CA ILE A 9 2.30 -9.43 -17.05
C ILE A 9 3.58 -10.20 -17.36
N GLY A 10 3.51 -11.38 -17.99
CA GLY A 10 4.66 -12.15 -18.44
C GLY A 10 5.45 -11.43 -19.54
N PHE A 11 4.78 -10.72 -20.45
CA PHE A 11 5.43 -9.92 -21.49
C PHE A 11 6.19 -8.70 -20.90
N VAL A 12 5.63 -8.07 -19.90
CA VAL A 12 6.29 -6.99 -19.13
C VAL A 12 7.49 -7.53 -18.35
N GLN A 13 7.43 -8.80 -17.89
CA GLN A 13 8.56 -9.47 -17.22
C GLN A 13 9.58 -10.08 -18.23
N GLN A 14 9.13 -10.59 -19.36
CA GLN A 14 9.98 -11.27 -20.36
C GLN A 14 10.59 -10.33 -21.39
N GLY A 15 10.04 -9.13 -21.57
CA GLY A 15 10.46 -8.18 -22.59
C GLY A 15 11.79 -7.45 -22.33
N GLY A 16 12.65 -7.94 -21.43
CA GLY A 16 13.96 -7.35 -21.16
C GLY A 16 13.93 -5.97 -20.50
N VAL A 17 12.75 -5.39 -20.34
CA VAL A 17 12.53 -4.19 -19.54
C VAL A 17 12.29 -4.67 -18.12
N THR A 18 13.36 -4.84 -17.36
CA THR A 18 13.28 -4.88 -15.92
C THR A 18 12.65 -3.56 -15.49
N PHE A 19 11.34 -3.56 -15.29
CA PHE A 19 10.72 -2.50 -14.51
C PHE A 19 11.17 -2.73 -13.07
N PRO A 20 12.17 -1.98 -12.57
CA PRO A 20 12.65 -2.12 -11.22
C PRO A 20 11.54 -1.65 -10.33
N ASN A 21 10.48 -2.01 -10.06
CA ASN A 21 9.38 -1.55 -9.20
C ASN A 21 8.06 -1.44 -9.97
N VAL A 22 7.49 -2.58 -10.27
CA VAL A 22 6.14 -2.64 -10.84
C VAL A 22 5.15 -2.32 -9.74
N ARG A 23 4.33 -1.29 -9.97
CA ARG A 23 3.27 -0.88 -9.04
C ARG A 23 1.93 -1.05 -9.74
N PHE A 24 1.04 -1.85 -9.13
CA PHE A 24 -0.29 -2.14 -9.67
C PHE A 24 -1.38 -1.55 -8.78
N LEU A 25 -2.40 -0.99 -9.41
CA LEU A 25 -3.68 -0.71 -8.79
C LEU A 25 -4.74 -1.57 -9.46
N VAL A 26 -5.47 -2.36 -8.68
CA VAL A 26 -6.70 -3.00 -9.12
C VAL A 26 -7.86 -2.32 -8.40
N SER A 27 -8.82 -1.79 -9.16
CA SER A 27 -10.00 -1.14 -8.60
C SER A 27 -11.28 -1.75 -9.21
N GLY A 28 -12.19 -2.14 -8.35
CA GLY A 28 -13.50 -2.68 -8.72
C GLY A 28 -13.95 -3.85 -7.83
N VAL A 29 -15.22 -4.15 -7.86
CA VAL A 29 -15.86 -5.15 -6.98
C VAL A 29 -15.60 -6.61 -7.37
N ASP A 30 -15.02 -6.87 -8.54
CA ASP A 30 -14.72 -8.23 -9.00
C ASP A 30 -13.66 -8.89 -8.13
N SER A 31 -14.12 -9.73 -7.20
CA SER A 31 -13.26 -10.46 -6.26
C SER A 31 -12.34 -11.47 -6.96
N LYS A 32 -12.80 -12.09 -8.08
CA LYS A 32 -12.03 -13.08 -8.84
C LYS A 32 -10.78 -12.44 -9.44
N VAL A 33 -10.91 -11.28 -10.09
CA VAL A 33 -9.76 -10.57 -10.66
C VAL A 33 -8.79 -10.15 -9.55
N ARG A 34 -9.30 -9.57 -8.45
CA ARG A 34 -8.44 -9.19 -7.32
C ARG A 34 -7.70 -10.38 -6.72
N GLN A 35 -8.37 -11.51 -6.56
CA GLN A 35 -7.75 -12.73 -6.03
C GLN A 35 -6.65 -13.25 -6.96
N ILE A 36 -6.89 -13.35 -8.26
CA ILE A 36 -5.90 -13.82 -9.24
C ILE A 36 -4.69 -12.89 -9.26
N VAL A 37 -4.92 -11.57 -9.33
CA VAL A 37 -3.82 -10.59 -9.33
C VAL A 37 -3.05 -10.64 -8.01
N GLY A 38 -3.75 -10.68 -6.88
CA GLY A 38 -3.13 -10.79 -5.56
C GLY A 38 -2.26 -12.04 -5.42
N GLN A 39 -2.75 -13.20 -5.83
CA GLN A 39 -1.99 -14.46 -5.80
C GLN A 39 -0.73 -14.38 -6.67
N ASN A 40 -0.80 -13.76 -7.84
CA ASN A 40 0.36 -13.58 -8.72
C ASN A 40 1.40 -12.64 -8.10
N ILE A 41 0.96 -11.54 -7.45
CA ILE A 41 1.86 -10.63 -6.73
C ILE A 41 2.57 -11.39 -5.60
N VAL A 42 1.82 -12.12 -4.78
CA VAL A 42 2.33 -12.91 -3.65
C VAL A 42 3.35 -13.96 -4.12
N SER A 43 3.00 -14.75 -5.14
CA SER A 43 3.89 -15.78 -5.70
C SER A 43 5.17 -15.15 -6.27
N SER A 44 5.04 -14.07 -7.03
CA SER A 44 6.20 -13.35 -7.60
C SER A 44 7.11 -12.76 -6.53
N ALA A 45 6.55 -12.22 -5.45
CA ALA A 45 7.33 -11.69 -4.33
C ALA A 45 8.10 -12.82 -3.62
N TYR A 46 7.46 -13.97 -3.39
CA TYR A 46 8.08 -15.15 -2.81
C TYR A 46 9.23 -15.68 -3.67
N ASP A 47 9.00 -15.88 -4.97
CA ASP A 47 10.00 -16.41 -5.90
C ASP A 47 11.24 -15.49 -6.02
N ARG A 48 11.09 -14.19 -5.73
CA ARG A 48 12.17 -13.21 -5.68
C ARG A 48 12.80 -13.06 -4.29
N GLY A 49 12.41 -13.87 -3.31
CA GLY A 49 12.94 -13.84 -1.96
C GLY A 49 12.66 -12.52 -1.23
N LYS A 50 11.47 -11.94 -1.41
CA LYS A 50 11.07 -10.70 -0.75
C LYS A 50 10.19 -10.96 0.48
N THR A 51 10.32 -10.12 1.48
CA THR A 51 9.37 -10.05 2.59
C THR A 51 8.09 -9.37 2.09
N LEU A 52 6.94 -9.98 2.36
CA LEU A 52 5.65 -9.42 1.98
C LEU A 52 5.01 -8.70 3.17
N PHE A 53 4.61 -7.45 2.98
CA PHE A 53 3.82 -6.68 3.95
C PHE A 53 2.41 -6.53 3.41
N VAL A 54 1.44 -7.04 4.16
CA VAL A 54 0.01 -6.96 3.80
C VAL A 54 -0.67 -5.93 4.69
N VAL A 55 -0.92 -4.76 4.14
CA VAL A 55 -1.67 -3.69 4.81
C VAL A 55 -3.15 -3.94 4.53
N ASP A 56 -3.90 -4.37 5.55
CA ASP A 56 -5.29 -4.79 5.42
C ASP A 56 -6.24 -3.78 6.04
N ASN A 57 -7.04 -3.14 5.19
CA ASN A 57 -8.14 -2.26 5.57
C ASN A 57 -9.51 -2.92 5.39
N THR A 58 -9.56 -4.22 5.11
CA THR A 58 -10.79 -4.87 4.68
C THR A 58 -11.37 -5.81 5.72
N GLN A 59 -10.60 -6.19 6.73
CA GLN A 59 -10.89 -7.31 7.63
C GLN A 59 -11.15 -8.65 6.86
N SER A 60 -10.96 -8.63 5.54
CA SER A 60 -11.18 -9.78 4.66
C SER A 60 -9.89 -10.53 4.33
N TYR A 61 -8.81 -10.25 5.04
CA TYR A 61 -7.53 -10.93 4.93
C TYR A 61 -7.69 -12.47 4.96
N ASN A 62 -8.61 -12.97 5.79
CA ASN A 62 -8.91 -14.40 5.88
C ASN A 62 -9.32 -15.04 4.54
N ALA A 63 -9.95 -14.30 3.64
CA ALA A 63 -10.32 -14.77 2.31
C ALA A 63 -9.12 -14.95 1.38
N MET A 64 -8.00 -14.26 1.66
CA MET A 64 -6.76 -14.35 0.88
C MET A 64 -5.71 -15.28 1.51
N GLN A 65 -5.89 -15.78 2.73
CA GLN A 65 -4.93 -16.66 3.41
C GLN A 65 -4.52 -17.88 2.57
N THR A 66 -5.42 -18.43 1.77
CA THR A 66 -5.11 -19.53 0.87
C THR A 66 -4.09 -19.17 -0.22
N GLY A 67 -3.96 -17.88 -0.57
CA GLY A 67 -2.98 -17.38 -1.53
C GLY A 67 -1.56 -17.26 -0.98
N PHE A 68 -1.40 -17.20 0.34
CA PHE A 68 -0.09 -17.04 1.01
C PHE A 68 0.60 -18.37 1.33
N GLY A 69 0.13 -19.51 0.82
CA GLY A 69 0.52 -20.85 1.24
C GLY A 69 2.02 -21.20 1.26
N ARG A 70 2.88 -20.34 0.71
CA ARG A 70 4.33 -20.48 0.78
C ARG A 70 4.97 -19.61 1.89
N TYR A 71 4.30 -18.56 2.34
CA TYR A 71 4.78 -17.66 3.38
C TYR A 71 4.37 -18.15 4.75
N GLN A 72 5.24 -17.94 5.73
CA GLN A 72 4.84 -17.91 7.13
C GLN A 72 4.11 -16.59 7.37
N VAL A 73 2.81 -16.67 7.62
CA VAL A 73 2.00 -15.48 7.89
C VAL A 73 2.12 -15.12 9.36
N VAL A 74 2.50 -13.88 9.64
CA VAL A 74 2.73 -13.35 10.99
C VAL A 74 1.95 -12.04 11.14
N ASN A 75 1.20 -11.89 12.22
CA ASN A 75 0.55 -10.63 12.54
C ASN A 75 1.56 -9.68 13.22
N ALA A 76 1.69 -8.47 12.73
CA ALA A 76 2.60 -7.46 13.28
C ALA A 76 2.29 -7.07 14.74
N LEU A 77 1.10 -7.38 15.23
CA LEU A 77 0.63 -7.03 16.57
C LEU A 77 0.74 -8.16 17.59
N ASN A 78 1.13 -9.37 17.16
CA ASN A 78 1.21 -10.52 18.06
C ASN A 78 2.54 -10.63 18.82
N GLY A 79 3.41 -9.63 18.73
CA GLY A 79 4.74 -9.66 19.35
C GLY A 79 5.72 -10.68 18.73
N GLU A 80 5.36 -11.29 17.60
CA GLU A 80 6.22 -12.25 16.92
C GLU A 80 7.27 -11.55 16.06
N VAL A 81 6.89 -10.45 15.42
CA VAL A 81 7.73 -9.70 14.49
C VAL A 81 7.80 -8.23 14.89
N SER A 82 8.99 -7.63 14.74
CA SER A 82 9.20 -6.22 15.02
C SER A 82 9.60 -5.44 13.77
N LEU A 83 8.88 -4.35 13.52
CA LEU A 83 9.25 -3.36 12.52
C LEU A 83 10.24 -2.31 13.05
N CYS A 84 10.58 -2.37 14.34
CA CYS A 84 11.33 -1.33 15.06
C CYS A 84 12.76 -1.72 15.37
N ASN A 85 13.16 -3.00 15.25
CA ASN A 85 14.47 -3.47 15.73
C ASN A 85 15.66 -2.67 15.17
N ASP A 86 15.63 -2.29 13.91
CA ASP A 86 16.68 -1.45 13.31
C ASP A 86 16.66 -0.02 13.83
N LEU A 87 15.50 0.50 14.26
CA LEU A 87 15.37 1.83 14.84
C LEU A 87 15.92 1.87 16.26
N LEU A 88 15.74 0.78 17.02
CA LEU A 88 16.23 0.67 18.39
C LEU A 88 17.74 0.42 18.43
N ASN A 89 18.35 0.08 17.29
CA ASN A 89 19.80 -0.07 17.20
C ASN A 89 20.48 1.32 17.11
N VAL A 90 20.70 1.96 18.26
CA VAL A 90 21.26 3.31 18.40
C VAL A 90 22.79 3.37 18.21
N ASN A 91 23.41 2.36 17.61
CA ASN A 91 24.86 2.31 17.43
C ASN A 91 25.39 3.19 16.29
N SER A 92 24.52 3.80 15.48
CA SER A 92 24.91 4.68 14.39
C SER A 92 24.19 6.00 14.40
N LEU A 93 24.85 7.07 13.97
CA LEU A 93 24.22 8.39 13.78
C LEU A 93 22.99 8.32 12.87
N LYS A 94 23.00 7.42 11.90
CA LYS A 94 21.88 7.21 10.97
C LYS A 94 20.66 6.62 11.69
N SER A 95 20.85 5.61 12.54
CA SER A 95 19.77 5.02 13.34
C SER A 95 19.22 6.02 14.36
N ILE A 96 20.10 6.75 15.03
CA ILE A 96 19.70 7.82 15.96
C ILE A 96 18.88 8.90 15.25
N SER A 97 19.30 9.37 14.08
CA SER A 97 18.58 10.38 13.31
C SER A 97 17.19 9.90 12.91
N ARG A 98 17.08 8.64 12.48
CA ARG A 98 15.81 8.02 12.10
C ARG A 98 14.87 7.85 13.30
N LEU A 99 15.40 7.37 14.43
CA LEU A 99 14.61 7.24 15.65
C LEU A 99 14.09 8.62 16.12
N ARG A 100 14.94 9.65 16.07
CA ARG A 100 14.51 11.02 16.40
C ARG A 100 13.42 11.52 15.45
N SER A 101 13.54 11.26 14.16
CA SER A 101 12.49 11.62 13.19
C SER A 101 11.18 10.91 13.53
N LEU A 102 11.22 9.60 13.79
CA LEU A 102 10.04 8.84 14.19
C LEU A 102 9.41 9.40 15.47
N LEU A 103 10.22 9.66 16.50
CA LEU A 103 9.74 10.22 17.76
C LEU A 103 9.09 11.60 17.57
N SER A 104 9.68 12.46 16.73
CA SER A 104 9.09 13.74 16.35
C SER A 104 7.75 13.56 15.65
N ASP A 105 7.66 12.60 14.71
CA ASP A 105 6.43 12.28 14.01
C ASP A 105 5.34 11.73 14.94
N LEU A 106 5.74 11.11 16.07
CA LEU A 106 4.86 10.61 17.13
C LEU A 106 4.47 11.68 18.17
N GLY A 107 4.91 12.92 17.97
CA GLY A 107 4.57 14.05 18.83
C GLY A 107 5.51 14.27 20.04
N PHE A 108 6.64 13.56 20.11
CA PHE A 108 7.68 13.89 21.09
C PHE A 108 8.46 15.11 20.62
N ASP A 109 8.56 16.14 21.46
CA ASP A 109 9.42 17.27 21.16
C ASP A 109 10.91 16.87 21.11
N GLY A 110 11.74 17.73 20.56
CA GLY A 110 13.15 17.43 20.35
C GLY A 110 13.89 17.10 21.65
N THR A 111 13.49 17.66 22.79
CA THR A 111 14.08 17.41 24.10
C THR A 111 13.71 16.01 24.60
N ARG A 112 12.43 15.67 24.55
CA ARG A 112 11.94 14.34 24.95
C ARG A 112 12.52 13.25 24.03
N ALA A 113 12.55 13.50 22.72
CA ALA A 113 13.17 12.58 21.77
C ALA A 113 14.65 12.32 22.07
N MET A 114 15.41 13.36 22.44
CA MET A 114 16.82 13.19 22.86
C MET A 114 16.96 12.41 24.16
N LYS A 115 16.09 12.64 25.13
CA LYS A 115 16.08 11.88 26.40
C LYS A 115 15.86 10.38 26.14
N ILE A 116 14.88 10.03 25.30
CA ILE A 116 14.60 8.64 24.92
C ILE A 116 15.83 8.01 24.24
N VAL A 117 16.45 8.68 23.28
CA VAL A 117 17.65 8.21 22.60
C VAL A 117 18.80 8.00 23.60
N THR A 118 18.99 8.93 24.53
CA THR A 118 20.05 8.83 25.55
C THR A 118 19.80 7.65 26.48
N TYR A 119 18.54 7.41 26.84
CA TYR A 119 18.15 6.27 27.67
C TYR A 119 18.36 4.93 26.94
N LEU A 120 17.99 4.83 25.67
CA LEU A 120 18.24 3.65 24.83
C LEU A 120 19.75 3.36 24.69
N ASN A 121 20.58 4.39 24.57
CA ASN A 121 22.03 4.25 24.58
C ASN A 121 22.53 3.67 25.90
N PHE A 122 21.99 4.10 27.03
CA PHE A 122 22.31 3.53 28.33
C PHE A 122 21.93 2.03 28.41
N VAL A 123 20.72 1.65 27.98
CA VAL A 123 20.29 0.26 27.94
C VAL A 123 21.24 -0.58 27.08
N LYS A 124 21.60 -0.07 25.90
CA LYS A 124 22.54 -0.77 24.98
C LYS A 124 23.93 -0.88 25.57
N GLU A 125 24.45 0.14 26.21
CA GLU A 125 25.73 0.13 26.92
C GLU A 125 25.76 -0.93 28.03
N THR A 126 24.64 -1.04 28.77
CA THR A 126 24.47 -2.05 29.81
C THR A 126 24.57 -3.45 29.21
N GLN A 127 23.86 -3.75 28.12
CA GLN A 127 23.94 -5.04 27.43
C GLN A 127 25.35 -5.35 26.95
N CYS A 128 26.02 -4.40 26.33
CA CYS A 128 27.41 -4.58 25.89
C CYS A 128 28.38 -4.95 27.03
N ARG A 129 28.19 -4.34 28.22
CA ARG A 129 29.01 -4.65 29.40
C ARG A 129 28.72 -6.01 30.04
N LEU A 130 27.51 -6.54 29.76
CA LEU A 130 27.15 -7.92 30.12
C LEU A 130 27.66 -8.95 29.10
N GLY A 131 28.37 -8.52 28.04
CA GLY A 131 28.82 -9.38 26.96
C GLY A 131 27.71 -9.75 25.97
N ASP A 132 26.56 -9.14 26.09
CA ASP A 132 25.42 -9.37 25.21
C ASP A 132 25.40 -8.34 24.08
N SER A 133 25.62 -8.78 22.84
CA SER A 133 25.62 -7.95 21.63
C SER A 133 24.30 -8.07 20.86
N THR A 134 23.27 -8.75 21.41
CA THR A 134 21.99 -8.97 20.77
C THR A 134 21.25 -7.66 20.53
N ALA A 135 20.32 -7.68 19.59
CA ALA A 135 19.43 -6.56 19.34
C ALA A 135 18.55 -6.30 20.57
N LEU A 136 18.17 -5.04 20.80
CA LEU A 136 17.23 -4.68 21.86
C LEU A 136 15.85 -5.26 21.53
N THR A 137 15.41 -6.24 22.31
CA THR A 137 14.07 -6.84 22.23
C THR A 137 13.15 -6.18 23.25
N ILE A 138 11.84 -6.44 23.15
CA ILE A 138 10.86 -5.95 24.13
C ILE A 138 11.19 -6.44 25.53
N ASP A 139 11.55 -7.71 25.67
CA ASP A 139 11.89 -8.31 26.97
C ASP A 139 13.07 -7.63 27.66
N ILE A 140 14.07 -7.21 26.85
CA ILE A 140 15.21 -6.43 27.34
C ILE A 140 14.77 -5.02 27.75
N LEU A 141 13.97 -4.34 26.89
CA LEU A 141 13.55 -2.97 27.13
C LEU A 141 12.66 -2.85 28.35
N GLU A 142 11.76 -3.81 28.58
CA GLU A 142 10.87 -3.86 29.76
C GLU A 142 11.64 -3.98 31.06
N GLN A 143 12.77 -4.71 31.08
CA GLN A 143 13.63 -4.84 32.26
C GLN A 143 14.24 -3.50 32.70
N TYR A 144 14.31 -2.54 31.79
CA TYR A 144 14.83 -1.18 32.03
C TYR A 144 13.75 -0.10 31.98
N GLY A 145 12.46 -0.49 31.91
CA GLY A 145 11.33 0.42 31.72
C GLY A 145 11.04 1.32 32.90
N SER A 146 11.48 0.94 34.14
CA SER A 146 11.26 1.77 35.31
C SER A 146 12.51 1.91 36.17
N MET A 147 12.60 3.01 36.94
CA MET A 147 13.72 3.29 37.82
C MET A 147 13.99 2.15 38.81
N ILE A 148 12.94 1.64 39.43
CA ILE A 148 13.04 0.57 40.44
C ILE A 148 13.59 -0.72 39.83
N LEU A 149 13.13 -1.04 38.61
CA LEU A 149 13.57 -2.25 37.90
C LEU A 149 15.06 -2.18 37.51
N VAL A 150 15.54 -1.01 37.07
CA VAL A 150 16.94 -0.81 36.68
C VAL A 150 17.88 -1.05 37.88
N GLU A 151 17.62 -0.40 39.02
CA GLU A 151 18.45 -0.55 40.21
C GLU A 151 18.43 -1.98 40.74
N TRP A 152 17.25 -2.58 40.80
CA TRP A 152 17.10 -3.97 41.22
C TRP A 152 17.85 -4.93 40.30
N LYS A 153 17.70 -4.76 38.98
CA LYS A 153 18.34 -5.58 37.97
C LYS A 153 19.86 -5.52 38.04
N LEU A 154 20.42 -4.31 38.14
CA LEU A 154 21.86 -4.14 38.23
C LEU A 154 22.44 -4.75 39.52
N LYS A 155 21.72 -4.65 40.66
CA LYS A 155 22.13 -5.32 41.92
C LYS A 155 22.07 -6.83 41.75
N GLN A 156 21.02 -7.39 41.21
CA GLN A 156 20.90 -8.84 40.95
C GLN A 156 22.03 -9.37 40.09
N LEU A 157 22.44 -8.61 39.05
CA LEU A 157 23.53 -8.99 38.17
C LEU A 157 24.90 -9.02 38.88
N VAL A 158 25.12 -8.18 39.89
CA VAL A 158 26.28 -8.22 40.75
C VAL A 158 26.21 -9.45 41.67
N GLU A 159 25.10 -9.69 42.31
CA GLU A 159 24.90 -10.82 43.23
C GLU A 159 25.08 -12.16 42.52
N THR A 160 24.69 -12.25 41.26
CA THR A 160 24.89 -13.46 40.43
C THR A 160 26.26 -13.57 39.83
N GLY A 161 27.15 -12.58 40.02
CA GLY A 161 28.48 -12.54 39.45
C GLY A 161 28.53 -12.26 37.95
N SER A 162 27.39 -11.90 37.33
CA SER A 162 27.30 -11.57 35.91
C SER A 162 27.81 -10.17 35.60
N LEU A 163 27.90 -9.29 36.60
CA LEU A 163 28.38 -7.93 36.50
C LEU A 163 29.43 -7.67 37.59
N SER A 164 30.59 -7.11 37.20
CA SER A 164 31.59 -6.73 38.19
C SER A 164 31.18 -5.49 39.00
N GLU A 165 31.66 -5.36 40.22
CA GLU A 165 31.45 -4.18 41.07
C GLU A 165 31.86 -2.86 40.40
N GLU A 166 32.94 -2.88 39.63
CA GLU A 166 33.43 -1.73 38.88
C GLU A 166 32.42 -1.31 37.80
N ASN A 167 31.94 -2.25 37.01
CA ASN A 167 30.92 -2.02 36.00
C ASN A 167 29.58 -1.58 36.63
N TYR A 168 29.22 -2.14 37.78
CA TYR A 168 28.02 -1.70 38.52
C TYR A 168 28.11 -0.22 38.92
N ARG A 169 29.23 0.18 39.53
CA ARG A 169 29.43 1.60 39.93
C ARG A 169 29.40 2.54 38.71
N TYR A 170 30.01 2.13 37.63
CA TYR A 170 29.99 2.87 36.38
C TYR A 170 28.54 3.02 35.85
N LEU A 171 27.79 1.91 35.72
CA LEU A 171 26.43 1.91 35.20
C LEU A 171 25.47 2.68 36.09
N MET A 172 25.62 2.62 37.43
CA MET A 172 24.84 3.42 38.35
C MET A 172 25.12 4.92 38.21
N GLY A 173 26.40 5.29 37.98
CA GLY A 173 26.75 6.67 37.62
C GLY A 173 26.08 7.14 36.34
N ARG A 174 26.18 6.33 35.28
CA ARG A 174 25.50 6.61 33.99
C ARG A 174 23.98 6.66 34.13
N TYR A 175 23.39 5.75 34.92
CA TYR A 175 21.96 5.77 35.18
C TYR A 175 21.51 7.06 35.88
N SER A 176 22.26 7.56 36.86
CA SER A 176 21.93 8.81 37.53
C SER A 176 21.88 10.01 36.57
N GLU A 177 22.70 10.00 35.50
CA GLU A 177 22.71 11.03 34.45
C GLU A 177 21.46 10.95 33.55
N VAL A 178 20.93 9.74 33.29
CA VAL A 178 19.82 9.52 32.37
C VAL A 178 18.48 9.27 33.05
N SER A 179 18.45 9.14 34.37
CA SER A 179 17.23 8.80 35.13
C SER A 179 16.06 9.77 34.91
N GLY A 180 16.36 11.03 34.65
CA GLY A 180 15.34 12.04 34.27
C GLY A 180 14.65 11.78 32.92
N ALA A 181 15.10 10.79 32.17
CA ALA A 181 14.47 10.35 30.91
C ALA A 181 13.58 9.09 31.09
N ALA A 182 13.58 8.46 32.28
CA ALA A 182 12.89 7.18 32.51
C ALA A 182 11.39 7.26 32.19
N SER A 183 10.71 8.31 32.61
CA SER A 183 9.27 8.49 32.34
C SER A 183 8.95 8.72 30.85
N ASP A 184 9.80 9.44 30.11
CA ASP A 184 9.62 9.61 28.67
C ASP A 184 9.88 8.29 27.94
N PHE A 185 10.85 7.51 28.44
CA PHE A 185 11.16 6.18 27.91
C PHE A 185 10.03 5.17 28.20
N GLU A 186 9.44 5.18 29.40
CA GLU A 186 8.28 4.34 29.74
C GLU A 186 7.09 4.65 28.83
N THR A 187 6.79 5.93 28.60
CA THR A 187 5.75 6.37 27.67
C THR A 187 6.03 5.85 26.25
N PHE A 188 7.28 5.93 25.81
CA PHE A 188 7.71 5.42 24.52
C PHE A 188 7.52 3.89 24.41
N LEU A 189 7.87 3.13 25.46
CA LEU A 189 7.67 1.67 25.49
C LEU A 189 6.20 1.30 25.40
N VAL A 190 5.32 1.96 26.17
CA VAL A 190 3.87 1.70 26.14
C VAL A 190 3.33 1.91 24.73
N LEU A 191 3.75 2.95 24.03
CA LEU A 191 3.31 3.22 22.66
C LEU A 191 3.84 2.18 21.65
N LEU A 192 5.05 1.68 21.85
CA LEU A 192 5.68 0.75 20.91
C LEU A 192 5.44 -0.73 21.24
N SER A 193 5.05 -1.06 22.46
CA SER A 193 4.90 -2.46 22.89
C SER A 193 4.09 -3.33 21.95
N PRO A 194 2.98 -2.86 21.33
CA PRO A 194 2.22 -3.67 20.39
C PRO A 194 3.00 -4.04 19.11
N PHE A 195 4.05 -3.27 18.78
CA PHE A 195 4.85 -3.41 17.55
C PHE A 195 6.25 -3.97 17.79
N LEU A 196 6.59 -4.26 19.03
CA LEU A 196 7.86 -4.83 19.40
C LEU A 196 7.75 -6.35 19.48
N GLY A 197 8.38 -7.02 18.52
CA GLY A 197 8.51 -8.47 18.52
C GLY A 197 9.95 -8.92 18.71
N ASN A 198 10.14 -10.23 18.84
CA ASN A 198 11.46 -10.81 19.08
C ASN A 198 12.26 -11.10 17.81
N THR A 199 11.59 -11.09 16.64
CA THR A 199 12.22 -11.40 15.36
C THR A 199 12.07 -10.27 14.35
N GLN A 200 13.01 -10.18 13.41
CA GLN A 200 12.87 -9.28 12.26
C GLN A 200 12.13 -9.98 11.13
N PRO A 201 11.37 -9.22 10.30
CA PRO A 201 10.77 -9.76 9.10
C PRO A 201 11.82 -10.41 8.18
N THR A 202 11.55 -11.63 7.71
CA THR A 202 12.43 -12.37 6.80
C THR A 202 11.76 -12.58 5.45
N PRO A 203 12.52 -12.92 4.39
CA PRO A 203 11.96 -13.17 3.05
C PRO A 203 10.92 -14.29 2.97
N SER A 204 10.85 -15.16 3.98
CA SER A 204 9.84 -16.22 4.08
C SER A 204 8.57 -15.81 4.81
N MET A 205 8.50 -14.56 5.29
CA MET A 205 7.37 -14.06 6.06
C MET A 205 6.46 -13.14 5.25
N ALA A 206 5.15 -13.32 5.44
CA ALA A 206 4.13 -12.35 5.11
C ALA A 206 3.67 -11.67 6.40
N VAL A 207 4.02 -10.42 6.57
CA VAL A 207 3.69 -9.62 7.76
C VAL A 207 2.35 -8.95 7.54
N HIS A 208 1.35 -9.38 8.29
CA HIS A 208 0.00 -8.82 8.26
C HIS A 208 -0.09 -7.60 9.18
N LEU A 209 -0.54 -6.48 8.62
CA LEU A 209 -0.79 -5.22 9.31
C LEU A 209 -2.30 -4.93 9.25
N PRO A 210 -3.07 -5.31 10.27
CA PRO A 210 -4.54 -5.20 10.27
C PRO A 210 -5.00 -3.77 10.58
N VAL A 211 -4.73 -2.84 9.68
CA VAL A 211 -5.00 -1.40 9.89
C VAL A 211 -6.51 -1.12 10.02
N GLY A 212 -7.34 -1.93 9.37
CA GLY A 212 -8.80 -1.83 9.46
C GLY A 212 -9.36 -2.11 10.85
N GLU A 213 -8.65 -2.88 11.68
CA GLU A 213 -9.04 -3.13 13.08
C GLU A 213 -8.94 -1.86 13.94
N PHE A 214 -8.13 -0.90 13.53
CA PHE A 214 -7.91 0.38 14.21
C PHE A 214 -8.61 1.55 13.53
N ALA A 215 -9.67 1.32 12.77
CA ALA A 215 -10.38 2.40 12.07
C ALA A 215 -10.85 3.52 13.01
N SER A 216 -11.18 3.19 14.27
CA SER A 216 -11.53 4.15 15.33
C SER A 216 -10.33 4.70 16.11
N ASP A 217 -9.14 4.09 15.99
CA ASP A 217 -7.90 4.50 16.69
C ASP A 217 -6.88 5.08 15.70
N LYS A 218 -7.09 6.33 15.33
CA LYS A 218 -6.22 7.06 14.39
C LYS A 218 -4.75 7.12 14.82
N PRO A 219 -4.41 7.39 16.09
CA PRO A 219 -3.03 7.35 16.55
C PRO A 219 -2.35 6.01 16.26
N MET A 220 -3.04 4.89 16.47
CA MET A 220 -2.51 3.55 16.20
C MET A 220 -2.30 3.32 14.70
N GLN A 221 -3.25 3.72 13.84
CA GLN A 221 -3.09 3.66 12.38
C GLN A 221 -1.89 4.48 11.89
N GLU A 222 -1.73 5.69 12.41
CA GLU A 222 -0.60 6.56 12.06
C GLU A 222 0.73 5.96 12.50
N MET A 223 0.80 5.38 13.70
CA MET A 223 1.97 4.70 14.22
C MET A 223 2.37 3.55 13.30
N LEU A 224 1.44 2.65 13.00
CA LEU A 224 1.68 1.48 12.16
C LEU A 224 2.16 1.88 10.76
N SER A 225 1.55 2.91 10.17
CA SER A 225 1.96 3.44 8.87
C SER A 225 3.39 3.99 8.89
N LYS A 226 3.74 4.76 9.93
CA LYS A 226 5.07 5.35 10.09
C LYS A 226 6.15 4.29 10.30
N LEU A 227 5.86 3.26 11.08
CA LEU A 227 6.77 2.12 11.28
C LEU A 227 7.00 1.36 9.98
N LEU A 228 5.93 1.05 9.24
CA LEU A 228 6.03 0.41 7.93
C LEU A 228 6.87 1.24 6.96
N ILE A 229 6.58 2.53 6.83
CA ILE A 229 7.34 3.44 5.95
C ILE A 229 8.81 3.47 6.35
N SER A 230 9.11 3.54 7.65
CA SER A 230 10.48 3.54 8.15
C SER A 230 11.20 2.24 7.80
N TYR A 231 10.55 1.09 8.00
CA TYR A 231 11.10 -0.21 7.64
C TYR A 231 11.37 -0.31 6.13
N ILE A 232 10.39 0.06 5.29
CA ILE A 232 10.54 0.00 3.82
C ILE A 232 11.66 0.91 3.33
N LYS A 233 11.83 2.11 3.90
CA LYS A 233 12.95 3.01 3.54
C LYS A 233 14.32 2.37 3.78
N GLN A 234 14.42 1.43 4.71
CA GLN A 234 15.66 0.72 5.00
C GLN A 234 15.86 -0.53 4.14
N ASN A 235 14.76 -1.18 3.72
CA ASN A 235 14.74 -2.48 3.08
C ASN A 235 14.08 -2.43 1.69
N ILE A 236 14.30 -1.37 0.91
CA ILE A 236 13.59 -1.10 -0.36
C ILE A 236 13.64 -2.29 -1.33
N SER A 237 14.82 -2.91 -1.48
CA SER A 237 15.03 -4.00 -2.45
C SER A 237 14.42 -5.34 -1.99
N ASN A 238 14.17 -5.49 -0.70
CA ASN A 238 13.83 -6.77 -0.08
C ASN A 238 12.37 -6.86 0.38
N ALA A 239 11.58 -5.82 0.12
CA ALA A 239 10.20 -5.75 0.57
C ALA A 239 9.24 -5.52 -0.58
N THR A 240 8.07 -6.15 -0.50
CA THR A 240 6.88 -5.90 -1.32
C THR A 240 5.73 -5.52 -0.42
N VAL A 241 5.01 -4.47 -0.74
CA VAL A 241 3.83 -4.01 0.00
C VAL A 241 2.56 -4.30 -0.80
N LEU A 242 1.64 -5.02 -0.21
CA LEU A 242 0.31 -5.28 -0.74
C LEU A 242 -0.73 -4.60 0.14
N ILE A 243 -1.45 -3.65 -0.41
CA ILE A 243 -2.53 -2.94 0.27
C ILE A 243 -3.86 -3.57 -0.15
N LEU A 244 -4.61 -4.07 0.82
CA LEU A 244 -5.97 -4.56 0.66
C LEU A 244 -6.93 -3.51 1.19
N ASP A 245 -7.84 -3.03 0.34
CA ASP A 245 -8.74 -1.94 0.67
C ASP A 245 -10.15 -2.21 0.15
N ASP A 246 -11.15 -2.14 1.02
CA ASP A 246 -12.55 -2.38 0.64
C ASP A 246 -13.22 -1.19 -0.06
N GLY A 247 -12.60 -0.02 0.00
CA GLY A 247 -13.14 1.18 -0.63
C GLY A 247 -14.30 1.85 0.14
N ASN A 248 -14.70 1.31 1.28
CA ASN A 248 -15.92 1.71 2.01
C ASN A 248 -15.67 2.67 3.18
N GLY A 249 -14.45 3.07 3.45
CA GLY A 249 -14.14 3.96 4.58
C GLY A 249 -14.01 5.43 4.16
N GLU A 250 -14.56 6.35 4.96
CA GLU A 250 -14.29 7.79 4.80
C GLU A 250 -12.83 8.12 5.15
N ASP A 251 -12.21 7.35 6.06
CA ASP A 251 -10.87 7.59 6.56
C ASP A 251 -9.86 6.60 6.01
N ARG A 252 -9.41 6.85 4.78
CA ARG A 252 -8.34 6.10 4.11
C ARG A 252 -7.04 6.91 4.06
N LYS A 253 -6.94 7.91 4.92
CA LYS A 253 -5.80 8.82 4.98
C LYS A 253 -4.48 8.09 5.19
N PHE A 254 -4.46 7.04 6.01
CA PHE A 254 -3.27 6.24 6.25
C PHE A 254 -2.74 5.56 4.98
N ILE A 255 -3.60 5.09 4.05
CA ILE A 255 -3.19 4.54 2.75
C ILE A 255 -2.47 5.62 1.95
N ILE A 256 -3.05 6.81 1.88
CA ILE A 256 -2.48 7.95 1.16
C ILE A 256 -1.16 8.38 1.79
N ASP A 257 -1.06 8.37 3.11
CA ASP A 257 0.18 8.70 3.83
C ASP A 257 1.28 7.66 3.58
N ILE A 258 0.95 6.37 3.53
CA ILE A 258 1.88 5.33 3.08
C ILE A 258 2.35 5.61 1.65
N LEU A 259 1.43 5.83 0.72
CA LEU A 259 1.75 6.03 -0.71
C LEU A 259 2.56 7.30 -0.97
N LYS A 260 2.33 8.38 -0.21
CA LYS A 260 3.11 9.63 -0.28
C LYS A 260 4.54 9.47 0.22
N ASN A 261 4.72 8.70 1.28
CA ASN A 261 5.97 8.66 2.03
C ASN A 261 6.85 7.44 1.72
N ILE A 262 6.29 6.41 1.10
CA ILE A 262 7.05 5.24 0.66
C ILE A 262 7.95 5.60 -0.53
N PRO A 263 9.24 5.19 -0.54
CA PRO A 263 10.15 5.53 -1.62
C PRO A 263 9.61 5.10 -2.99
N VAL A 264 9.83 5.93 -4.02
CA VAL A 264 9.38 5.64 -5.40
C VAL A 264 9.92 4.31 -5.91
N SER A 265 11.11 3.91 -5.45
CA SER A 265 11.74 2.63 -5.80
C SER A 265 11.14 1.40 -5.08
N SER A 266 10.21 1.57 -4.15
CA SER A 266 9.57 0.45 -3.46
C SER A 266 8.51 -0.21 -4.34
N GLU A 267 8.39 -1.52 -4.22
CA GLU A 267 7.32 -2.29 -4.85
C GLU A 267 6.06 -2.22 -3.99
N VAL A 268 5.01 -1.64 -4.55
CA VAL A 268 3.73 -1.42 -3.85
C VAL A 268 2.59 -1.77 -4.78
N HIS A 269 1.63 -2.55 -4.29
CA HIS A 269 0.43 -2.93 -5.01
C HIS A 269 -0.80 -2.62 -4.18
N MET A 270 -1.89 -2.26 -4.81
CA MET A 270 -3.15 -1.99 -4.13
C MET A 270 -4.31 -2.71 -4.82
N LEU A 271 -5.06 -3.45 -4.05
CA LEU A 271 -6.31 -4.10 -4.46
C LEU A 271 -7.45 -3.43 -3.71
N SER A 272 -8.32 -2.72 -4.44
CA SER A 272 -9.42 -1.95 -3.85
C SER A 272 -10.76 -2.31 -4.48
N ASN A 273 -11.83 -2.30 -3.69
CA ASN A 273 -13.19 -2.39 -4.20
C ASN A 273 -13.58 -1.15 -4.99
N ASP A 274 -13.19 0.02 -4.52
CA ASP A 274 -13.39 1.29 -5.23
C ASP A 274 -12.36 2.35 -4.80
N ALA A 275 -11.29 2.46 -5.57
CA ALA A 275 -10.25 3.47 -5.35
C ALA A 275 -10.71 4.90 -5.66
N PHE A 276 -11.85 5.07 -6.34
CA PHE A 276 -12.36 6.36 -6.81
C PHE A 276 -13.27 7.08 -5.82
N THR A 277 -13.60 6.47 -4.69
CA THR A 277 -14.34 7.12 -3.59
C THR A 277 -13.48 8.15 -2.84
N LEU A 278 -12.16 8.11 -2.99
CA LEU A 278 -11.23 9.10 -2.44
C LEU A 278 -11.46 10.52 -3.01
N GLY A 279 -11.07 11.52 -2.25
CA GLY A 279 -11.06 12.92 -2.67
C GLY A 279 -10.21 13.16 -3.92
N GLU A 280 -10.40 14.27 -4.62
CA GLU A 280 -9.72 14.53 -5.89
C GLU A 280 -8.19 14.59 -5.76
N ALA A 281 -7.69 15.26 -4.72
CA ALA A 281 -6.26 15.35 -4.44
C ALA A 281 -5.63 13.97 -4.19
N ASP A 282 -6.30 13.12 -3.42
CA ASP A 282 -5.81 11.79 -3.07
C ASP A 282 -5.87 10.81 -4.25
N ARG A 283 -6.90 10.93 -5.10
CA ARG A 283 -6.93 10.20 -6.38
C ARG A 283 -5.77 10.55 -7.30
N SER A 284 -5.41 11.84 -7.37
CA SER A 284 -4.25 12.26 -8.14
C SER A 284 -2.97 11.55 -7.68
N ILE A 285 -2.81 11.34 -6.37
CA ILE A 285 -1.70 10.59 -5.82
C ILE A 285 -1.73 9.14 -6.29
N LEU A 286 -2.89 8.47 -6.19
CA LEU A 286 -3.05 7.10 -6.68
C LEU A 286 -2.67 6.98 -8.16
N MET A 287 -3.16 7.91 -8.99
CA MET A 287 -2.87 7.90 -10.43
C MET A 287 -1.39 8.11 -10.75
N ASN A 288 -0.67 8.86 -9.91
CA ASN A 288 0.76 9.09 -10.09
C ASN A 288 1.61 7.93 -9.54
N VAL A 289 1.18 7.29 -8.46
CA VAL A 289 1.91 6.20 -7.80
C VAL A 289 1.82 4.90 -8.58
N PHE A 290 0.68 4.61 -9.22
CA PHE A 290 0.43 3.37 -9.92
C PHE A 290 0.42 3.56 -11.44
N PRO A 291 1.52 3.21 -12.14
CA PRO A 291 1.60 3.30 -13.60
C PRO A 291 0.76 2.25 -14.32
N ILE A 292 0.46 1.12 -13.65
CA ILE A 292 -0.40 0.07 -14.18
C ILE A 292 -1.66 0.04 -13.35
N ARG A 293 -2.81 0.18 -14.02
CA ARG A 293 -4.11 0.20 -13.39
C ARG A 293 -5.03 -0.78 -14.08
N ILE A 294 -5.79 -1.51 -13.28
CA ILE A 294 -6.79 -2.47 -13.73
C ILE A 294 -8.12 -2.03 -13.15
N TYR A 295 -9.06 -1.73 -14.03
CA TYR A 295 -10.42 -1.35 -13.67
C TYR A 295 -11.34 -2.51 -13.99
N THR A 296 -12.04 -3.03 -13.00
CA THR A 296 -13.08 -4.06 -13.17
C THR A 296 -14.46 -3.43 -12.99
N ARG A 297 -15.50 -4.23 -12.85
CA ARG A 297 -16.86 -3.73 -12.58
C ARG A 297 -16.87 -2.81 -11.36
N HIS A 298 -17.56 -1.66 -11.46
CA HIS A 298 -17.84 -0.75 -10.37
C HIS A 298 -19.34 -0.55 -10.23
N GLU A 299 -19.86 -0.56 -9.01
CA GLU A 299 -21.27 -0.34 -8.72
C GLU A 299 -21.60 1.16 -8.63
N ASN A 300 -20.65 1.97 -8.23
CA ASN A 300 -20.80 3.41 -8.10
C ASN A 300 -20.68 4.10 -9.47
N MET A 301 -21.77 4.65 -9.97
CA MET A 301 -21.82 5.36 -11.25
C MET A 301 -20.89 6.60 -11.30
N THR A 302 -20.61 7.23 -10.16
CA THR A 302 -19.65 8.33 -10.09
C THR A 302 -18.22 7.81 -10.35
N SER A 303 -17.87 6.67 -9.77
CA SER A 303 -16.58 6.00 -10.03
C SER A 303 -16.47 5.55 -11.47
N CYS A 304 -17.55 4.99 -12.05
CA CYS A 304 -17.62 4.63 -13.46
C CYS A 304 -17.37 5.84 -14.37
N GLY A 305 -18.00 6.98 -14.09
CA GLY A 305 -17.80 8.23 -14.85
C GLY A 305 -16.37 8.76 -14.75
N ARG A 306 -15.70 8.58 -13.61
CA ARG A 306 -14.30 8.95 -13.43
C ARG A 306 -13.37 8.06 -14.25
N ILE A 307 -13.61 6.74 -14.27
CA ILE A 307 -12.87 5.79 -15.10
C ILE A 307 -13.08 6.09 -16.58
N GLU A 308 -14.33 6.37 -17.00
CA GLU A 308 -14.67 6.80 -18.36
C GLU A 308 -13.82 8.00 -18.79
N CYS A 309 -13.73 9.03 -17.96
CA CYS A 309 -12.90 10.21 -18.21
C CYS A 309 -11.41 9.87 -18.31
N LEU A 310 -10.89 9.01 -17.42
CA LEU A 310 -9.50 8.56 -17.43
C LEU A 310 -9.16 7.74 -18.68
N CYS A 311 -10.11 6.94 -19.16
CA CYS A 311 -9.95 6.15 -20.39
C CYS A 311 -9.93 7.02 -21.64
N GLY A 312 -10.46 8.24 -21.57
CA GLY A 312 -10.42 9.22 -22.64
C GLY A 312 -11.42 8.93 -23.75
N GLN A 313 -11.34 9.76 -24.79
CA GLN A 313 -12.23 9.74 -25.94
C GLN A 313 -11.50 9.25 -27.19
N ILE A 314 -12.25 8.64 -28.10
CA ILE A 314 -11.80 8.25 -29.45
C ILE A 314 -12.65 8.99 -30.48
N ASP A 315 -12.06 9.28 -31.63
CA ASP A 315 -12.79 9.81 -32.76
C ASP A 315 -13.56 8.67 -33.46
N VAL A 316 -14.87 8.83 -33.52
CA VAL A 316 -15.77 7.88 -34.20
C VAL A 316 -16.44 8.64 -35.35
N VAL A 317 -16.40 8.05 -36.55
CA VAL A 317 -17.14 8.59 -37.68
C VAL A 317 -18.55 8.02 -37.67
N LYS A 318 -19.51 8.85 -37.36
CA LYS A 318 -20.92 8.47 -37.46
C LYS A 318 -21.42 8.67 -38.88
N HIS A 319 -21.90 7.57 -39.44
CA HIS A 319 -22.61 7.61 -40.73
C HIS A 319 -24.09 7.81 -40.45
N SER A 320 -24.60 8.96 -40.82
CA SER A 320 -26.05 9.16 -40.87
C SER A 320 -26.50 9.15 -42.32
N SER A 321 -27.41 8.27 -42.66
CA SER A 321 -28.10 8.27 -43.95
C SER A 321 -29.47 8.87 -43.77
N THR A 322 -29.75 9.97 -44.47
CA THR A 322 -31.11 10.54 -44.52
C THR A 322 -31.67 10.23 -45.91
N VAL A 323 -32.73 9.47 -45.93
CA VAL A 323 -33.46 9.20 -47.15
C VAL A 323 -34.62 10.21 -47.22
N THR A 324 -34.49 11.18 -48.09
CA THR A 324 -35.55 12.14 -48.35
C THR A 324 -36.39 11.67 -49.55
N ILE A 325 -37.62 11.29 -49.30
CA ILE A 325 -38.58 10.98 -50.36
C ILE A 325 -39.30 12.27 -50.68
N ASP A 326 -38.93 12.88 -51.78
CA ASP A 326 -39.64 14.07 -52.26
C ASP A 326 -40.96 13.65 -52.90
N LYS A 327 -42.04 13.84 -52.16
CA LYS A 327 -43.42 13.60 -52.62
C LYS A 327 -44.02 14.75 -53.43
N ARG A 328 -43.21 15.76 -53.82
CA ARG A 328 -43.70 16.85 -54.62
C ARG A 328 -43.91 16.37 -56.04
N PHE A 329 -45.15 16.12 -56.37
CA PHE A 329 -45.62 15.93 -57.75
C PHE A 329 -45.34 17.23 -58.53
N ARG A 330 -44.24 17.32 -59.24
CA ARG A 330 -44.14 18.22 -60.36
C ARG A 330 -44.42 17.38 -61.61
N ALA A 331 -45.68 17.25 -61.97
CA ALA A 331 -46.07 16.66 -63.21
C ALA A 331 -45.66 17.65 -64.34
N ASN A 332 -44.46 17.46 -64.88
CA ASN A 332 -44.05 18.19 -66.10
C ASN A 332 -44.44 17.48 -67.38
N SER A 333 -44.95 16.26 -67.27
CA SER A 333 -45.50 15.53 -68.40
C SER A 333 -46.53 14.47 -67.91
N ALA A 334 -47.48 14.10 -68.78
CA ALA A 334 -48.43 13.02 -68.49
C ALA A 334 -47.76 11.67 -68.23
N TRP A 335 -46.55 11.46 -68.69
CA TRP A 335 -45.81 10.24 -68.49
C TRP A 335 -45.18 10.16 -67.09
N ASP A 336 -44.78 11.25 -66.48
CA ASP A 336 -44.27 11.28 -65.12
C ASP A 336 -45.37 10.94 -64.12
N MET A 337 -46.61 11.23 -64.46
CA MET A 337 -47.77 10.86 -63.65
C MET A 337 -48.04 9.32 -63.70
N LEU A 338 -47.79 8.70 -64.80
CA LEU A 338 -48.05 7.25 -64.99
C LEU A 338 -46.94 6.36 -64.42
N LEU A 339 -45.71 6.85 -64.39
CA LEU A 339 -44.54 6.05 -63.96
C LEU A 339 -44.17 6.24 -62.51
N GLY A 340 -44.80 7.20 -61.79
CA GLY A 340 -44.60 7.37 -60.33
C GLY A 340 -43.09 7.47 -59.93
N THR A 341 -42.34 8.30 -60.64
CA THR A 341 -40.92 8.46 -60.36
C THR A 341 -40.70 9.18 -59.04
N ASN A 342 -40.64 8.41 -57.97
CA ASN A 342 -40.14 8.92 -56.67
C ASN A 342 -38.66 9.15 -56.77
N ARG A 343 -38.20 10.39 -56.82
CA ARG A 343 -36.78 10.69 -56.61
C ARG A 343 -36.45 10.48 -55.14
N THR A 344 -35.70 9.45 -54.87
CA THR A 344 -35.14 9.21 -53.55
C THR A 344 -33.73 9.80 -53.53
N GLU A 345 -33.56 10.89 -52.80
CA GLU A 345 -32.24 11.44 -52.55
C GLU A 345 -31.73 10.85 -51.24
N THR A 346 -30.63 10.12 -51.34
CA THR A 346 -29.93 9.61 -50.16
C THR A 346 -28.75 10.51 -49.90
N SER A 347 -28.79 11.25 -48.84
CA SER A 347 -27.62 12.00 -48.36
C SER A 347 -26.96 11.23 -47.25
N ILE A 348 -25.63 10.97 -47.43
CA ILE A 348 -24.79 10.36 -46.40
C ILE A 348 -23.96 11.48 -45.81
N ALA A 349 -24.18 11.78 -44.56
CA ALA A 349 -23.35 12.72 -43.80
C ALA A 349 -22.40 11.94 -42.87
N ASN A 350 -21.10 12.19 -43.07
CA ASN A 350 -20.06 11.67 -42.20
C ASN A 350 -19.67 12.76 -41.23
N ALA A 351 -20.08 12.64 -39.97
CA ALA A 351 -19.70 13.59 -38.93
C ALA A 351 -18.70 12.93 -37.98
N PRO A 352 -17.46 13.45 -37.85
CA PRO A 352 -16.57 13.01 -36.81
C PRO A 352 -17.14 13.42 -35.46
N THR A 353 -17.37 12.48 -34.58
CA THR A 353 -17.81 12.71 -33.20
C THR A 353 -16.83 12.10 -32.24
N LYS A 354 -16.61 12.77 -31.09
CA LYS A 354 -15.84 12.21 -30.01
C LYS A 354 -16.73 11.39 -29.11
N GLU A 355 -16.39 10.14 -28.92
CA GLU A 355 -17.05 9.26 -27.97
C GLU A 355 -16.07 8.74 -26.94
N TYR A 356 -16.55 8.50 -25.72
CA TYR A 356 -15.73 7.84 -24.70
C TYR A 356 -15.34 6.43 -25.16
N ARG A 357 -14.06 6.07 -24.96
CA ARG A 357 -13.52 4.76 -25.35
C ARG A 357 -14.22 3.61 -24.62
N PHE A 358 -14.51 3.80 -23.34
CA PHE A 358 -15.32 2.91 -22.51
C PHE A 358 -16.34 3.75 -21.77
N ARG A 359 -17.63 3.52 -22.06
CA ARG A 359 -18.73 4.27 -21.43
C ARG A 359 -18.94 3.74 -20.01
N LYS A 360 -19.39 4.63 -19.12
CA LYS A 360 -19.66 4.30 -17.71
C LYS A 360 -20.65 3.15 -17.53
N GLU A 361 -21.62 3.00 -18.45
CA GLU A 361 -22.59 1.92 -18.45
C GLU A 361 -21.90 0.57 -18.72
N ILE A 362 -20.90 0.53 -19.61
CA ILE A 362 -20.11 -0.67 -19.89
C ILE A 362 -19.30 -1.04 -18.66
N ILE A 363 -18.68 -0.07 -17.98
CA ILE A 363 -17.88 -0.29 -16.78
C ILE A 363 -18.73 -0.85 -15.64
N ASN A 364 -19.95 -0.32 -15.48
CA ASN A 364 -20.89 -0.79 -14.46
C ASN A 364 -21.43 -2.22 -14.72
N THR A 365 -21.55 -2.60 -16.00
CA THR A 365 -22.10 -3.90 -16.40
C THR A 365 -21.06 -4.92 -16.84
N MET A 366 -19.78 -4.69 -16.58
CA MET A 366 -18.71 -5.67 -16.88
C MET A 366 -19.01 -7.02 -16.25
N TYR A 367 -18.76 -8.08 -17.00
CA TYR A 367 -18.83 -9.44 -16.48
C TYR A 367 -17.66 -9.74 -15.56
N ASP A 368 -17.86 -10.63 -14.59
CA ASP A 368 -16.81 -11.12 -13.72
C ASP A 368 -15.68 -11.75 -14.53
N GLY A 369 -14.46 -11.45 -14.18
CA GLY A 369 -13.27 -11.85 -14.94
C GLY A 369 -12.93 -10.93 -16.10
N THR A 370 -13.64 -9.80 -16.29
CA THR A 370 -13.30 -8.80 -17.31
C THR A 370 -12.84 -7.49 -16.69
N GLY A 371 -12.05 -6.73 -17.43
CA GLY A 371 -11.59 -5.43 -16.97
C GLY A 371 -10.90 -4.62 -18.05
N ILE A 372 -10.48 -3.43 -17.67
CA ILE A 372 -9.70 -2.51 -18.51
C ILE A 372 -8.32 -2.37 -17.89
N ILE A 373 -7.27 -2.68 -18.65
CA ILE A 373 -5.88 -2.35 -18.27
C ILE A 373 -5.55 -0.99 -18.84
N ASP A 374 -5.08 -0.10 -17.99
CA ASP A 374 -4.48 1.20 -18.34
C ASP A 374 -2.98 1.16 -18.02
N TYR A 375 -2.15 1.16 -19.06
CA TYR A 375 -0.70 1.14 -18.93
C TYR A 375 -0.05 2.00 -20.02
N ALA A 376 0.77 2.95 -19.59
CA ALA A 376 1.53 3.84 -20.50
C ALA A 376 0.67 4.51 -21.59
N GLY A 377 -0.56 4.89 -21.23
CA GLY A 377 -1.53 5.50 -22.16
C GLY A 377 -2.31 4.51 -23.03
N ASN A 378 -1.93 3.23 -23.03
CA ASN A 378 -2.68 2.18 -23.69
C ASN A 378 -3.79 1.66 -22.77
N LYS A 379 -4.99 1.58 -23.32
CA LYS A 379 -6.17 1.12 -22.58
C LYS A 379 -6.82 -0.01 -23.37
N VAL A 380 -6.80 -1.20 -22.80
CA VAL A 380 -7.25 -2.44 -23.45
C VAL A 380 -8.22 -3.17 -22.55
N MET A 381 -9.35 -3.60 -23.09
CA MET A 381 -10.24 -4.52 -22.40
C MET A 381 -9.67 -5.94 -22.48
N PHE A 382 -9.74 -6.64 -21.37
CA PHE A 382 -9.26 -8.03 -21.26
C PHE A 382 -10.30 -8.91 -20.58
N SER A 383 -10.13 -10.22 -20.70
CA SER A 383 -10.82 -11.24 -19.90
C SER A 383 -9.82 -12.25 -19.37
N PHE A 384 -10.05 -12.73 -18.14
CA PHE A 384 -9.29 -13.81 -17.52
C PHE A 384 -9.78 -15.17 -17.98
#